data_289758650b2f158d2ed6ebfd25a191db
#
_entry.id   289758650b2f158d2ed6ebfd25a191db
#
_cell.length_a   1.000
_cell.length_b   1.000
_cell.length_c   1.000
_cell.angle_alpha   90.00
_cell.angle_beta   90.00
_cell.angle_gamma   90.00
#
_symmetry.space_group_name_H-M   'P 1'
#
loop_
_entity.id
_entity.type
_entity.pdbx_description
1 polymer ?
#
loop_
_entity_poly.entity_id
_entity_poly.type
_entity_poly.pdbx_seq_one_letter_code
_entity_poly.pdbx_strand_id
1 'polypeptide(L)'
;MIPHDRIGVVLGREGATKTEIEQAFKVKLTVNSESGTIEVTPSDDNDDPSTILRARDVVTAVGRGFSPERAMTLIDDDMVLDVIDLRELFGKNESDINRIKGRVIGSEGKMRRLLEELTDAKVSVYGATIAMIGEFEAVSATRQAIEMLIKGKQHSSVYKYLRRIKSETKRRKTLELWEKPPR
;
A
#
# COMPACT_ATOMS: atom_id res chain seq x y z
N MET A 1 -4.25 -9.60 11.67
CA MET A 1 -3.08 -10.49 11.91
C MET A 1 -1.94 -10.12 10.96
N ILE A 2 -0.76 -9.98 11.48
CA ILE A 2 0.47 -9.65 10.74
C ILE A 2 1.37 -10.90 10.75
N PRO A 3 2.08 -11.19 9.64
CA PRO A 3 3.06 -12.26 9.62
C PRO A 3 4.12 -12.12 10.72
N HIS A 4 4.48 -13.21 11.38
CA HIS A 4 5.39 -13.18 12.54
C HIS A 4 6.76 -12.54 12.22
N ASP A 5 7.28 -12.78 11.01
CA ASP A 5 8.53 -12.19 10.52
C ASP A 5 8.45 -10.67 10.31
N ARG A 6 7.25 -10.08 10.30
CA ARG A 6 7.04 -8.63 10.18
C ARG A 6 6.75 -7.93 11.52
N ILE A 7 6.49 -8.67 12.60
CA ILE A 7 6.25 -8.09 13.93
C ILE A 7 7.46 -7.26 14.38
N GLY A 8 8.67 -7.79 14.19
CA GLY A 8 9.89 -7.07 14.53
C GLY A 8 10.07 -5.76 13.76
N VAL A 9 9.54 -5.66 12.52
CA VAL A 9 9.59 -4.44 11.72
C VAL A 9 8.58 -3.40 12.24
N VAL A 10 7.39 -3.85 12.69
CA VAL A 10 6.40 -2.96 13.30
C VAL A 10 6.90 -2.41 14.64
N LEU A 11 7.60 -3.23 15.43
CA LEU A 11 8.22 -2.76 16.66
C LEU A 11 9.39 -1.79 16.37
N GLY A 12 10.22 -2.13 15.38
CA GLY A 12 11.45 -1.42 15.09
C GLY A 12 12.56 -1.69 16.12
N ARG A 13 13.72 -1.07 15.94
CA ARG A 13 14.81 -1.15 16.90
C ARG A 13 14.38 -0.49 18.20
N GLU A 14 14.49 -1.20 19.32
CA GLU A 14 14.13 -0.70 20.66
C GLU A 14 12.71 -0.10 20.74
N GLY A 15 11.80 -0.53 19.87
CA GLY A 15 10.44 -0.02 19.83
C GLY A 15 10.26 1.30 19.07
N ALA A 16 11.26 1.77 18.33
CA ALA A 16 11.24 3.09 17.67
C ALA A 16 10.07 3.25 16.70
N THR A 17 9.83 2.27 15.81
CA THR A 17 8.72 2.35 14.84
C THR A 17 7.36 2.34 15.53
N LYS A 18 7.20 1.52 16.57
CA LYS A 18 5.99 1.50 17.40
C LYS A 18 5.74 2.86 18.01
N THR A 19 6.74 3.45 18.68
CA THR A 19 6.65 4.76 19.32
C THR A 19 6.34 5.87 18.31
N GLU A 20 6.93 5.83 17.12
CA GLU A 20 6.66 6.78 16.05
C GLU A 20 5.19 6.74 15.60
N ILE A 21 4.63 5.53 15.39
CA ILE A 21 3.21 5.36 15.05
C ILE A 21 2.31 5.85 16.19
N GLU A 22 2.61 5.47 17.44
CA GLU A 22 1.84 5.86 18.61
C GLU A 22 1.77 7.40 18.79
N GLN A 23 2.90 8.08 18.60
CA GLN A 23 2.98 9.54 18.67
C GLN A 23 2.29 10.24 17.52
N ALA A 24 2.50 9.76 16.28
CA ALA A 24 1.95 10.38 15.08
C ALA A 24 0.42 10.34 15.03
N PHE A 25 -0.17 9.24 15.53
CA PHE A 25 -1.62 9.02 15.46
C PHE A 25 -2.34 9.14 16.83
N LYS A 26 -1.60 9.45 17.91
CA LYS A 26 -2.13 9.48 19.28
C LYS A 26 -2.90 8.19 19.64
N VAL A 27 -2.27 7.06 19.39
CA VAL A 27 -2.81 5.72 19.67
C VAL A 27 -1.83 4.93 20.52
N LYS A 28 -2.32 3.86 21.12
CA LYS A 28 -1.53 2.87 21.85
C LYS A 28 -1.54 1.55 21.06
N LEU A 29 -0.37 0.99 20.79
CA LEU A 29 -0.21 -0.29 20.12
C LEU A 29 0.15 -1.38 21.12
N THR A 30 -0.73 -2.37 21.26
CA THR A 30 -0.46 -3.58 22.05
C THR A 30 -0.14 -4.72 21.09
N VAL A 31 1.10 -5.21 21.15
CA VAL A 31 1.60 -6.26 20.25
C VAL A 31 1.64 -7.59 20.98
N ASN A 32 0.87 -8.55 20.49
CA ASN A 32 0.96 -9.94 20.92
C ASN A 32 1.84 -10.72 19.92
N SER A 33 3.08 -10.99 20.32
CA SER A 33 4.07 -11.64 19.45
C SER A 33 3.76 -13.12 19.19
N GLU A 34 2.99 -13.78 20.06
CA GLU A 34 2.61 -15.19 19.89
C GLU A 34 1.51 -15.37 18.84
N SER A 35 0.50 -14.50 18.86
CA SER A 35 -0.64 -14.58 17.94
C SER A 35 -0.45 -13.77 16.65
N GLY A 36 0.56 -12.88 16.57
CA GLY A 36 0.72 -11.93 15.47
C GLY A 36 -0.37 -10.86 15.44
N THR A 37 -1.09 -10.67 16.55
CA THR A 37 -2.15 -9.68 16.65
C THR A 37 -1.60 -8.37 17.18
N ILE A 38 -1.95 -7.27 16.52
CA ILE A 38 -1.67 -5.91 16.99
C ILE A 38 -3.00 -5.23 17.23
N GLU A 39 -3.21 -4.81 18.46
CA GLU A 39 -4.38 -4.06 18.88
C GLU A 39 -4.03 -2.58 18.87
N VAL A 40 -4.90 -1.78 18.25
CA VAL A 40 -4.76 -0.33 18.17
C VAL A 40 -5.89 0.29 18.99
N THR A 41 -5.54 0.99 20.06
CA THR A 41 -6.49 1.68 20.94
C THR A 41 -6.19 3.16 20.97
N PRO A 42 -7.18 4.04 21.13
CA PRO A 42 -6.93 5.47 21.27
C PRO A 42 -6.09 5.74 22.53
N SER A 43 -5.23 6.74 22.51
CA SER A 43 -4.65 7.29 23.73
C SER A 43 -5.63 8.27 24.39
N ASP A 44 -5.39 8.61 25.67
CA ASP A 44 -6.27 9.52 26.43
C ASP A 44 -6.39 10.92 25.80
N ASP A 45 -5.39 11.34 25.00
CA ASP A 45 -5.34 12.63 24.30
C ASP A 45 -5.84 12.54 22.85
N ASN A 46 -6.53 11.46 22.46
CA ASN A 46 -7.01 11.28 21.11
C ASN A 46 -8.44 11.79 20.94
N ASP A 47 -8.57 12.93 20.27
CA ASP A 47 -9.85 13.54 19.96
C ASP A 47 -10.43 13.14 18.59
N ASP A 48 -9.67 12.40 17.76
CA ASP A 48 -10.08 12.02 16.41
C ASP A 48 -10.10 10.51 16.21
N PRO A 49 -11.28 9.88 16.18
CA PRO A 49 -11.41 8.44 15.94
C PRO A 49 -10.85 7.96 14.58
N SER A 50 -10.71 8.84 13.59
CA SER A 50 -10.19 8.48 12.26
C SER A 50 -8.72 8.07 12.31
N THR A 51 -7.97 8.59 13.27
CA THR A 51 -6.54 8.28 13.47
C THR A 51 -6.30 6.81 13.82
N ILE A 52 -7.25 6.16 14.48
CA ILE A 52 -7.17 4.72 14.81
C ILE A 52 -7.19 3.90 13.51
N LEU A 53 -8.05 4.26 12.55
CA LEU A 53 -8.14 3.56 11.27
C LEU A 53 -6.86 3.74 10.46
N ARG A 54 -6.30 4.96 10.44
CA ARG A 54 -5.03 5.24 9.75
C ARG A 54 -3.86 4.53 10.42
N ALA A 55 -3.76 4.54 11.75
CA ALA A 55 -2.74 3.79 12.47
C ALA A 55 -2.82 2.29 12.14
N ARG A 56 -4.02 1.73 12.06
CA ARG A 56 -4.25 0.35 11.64
C ARG A 56 -3.78 0.11 10.21
N ASP A 57 -4.00 1.05 9.31
CA ASP A 57 -3.57 0.95 7.92
C ASP A 57 -2.04 1.01 7.81
N VAL A 58 -1.37 1.88 8.58
CA VAL A 58 0.10 1.91 8.68
C VAL A 58 0.65 0.58 9.17
N VAL A 59 0.11 0.06 10.27
CA VAL A 59 0.49 -1.24 10.84
C VAL A 59 0.25 -2.37 9.83
N THR A 60 -0.87 -2.33 9.12
CA THR A 60 -1.19 -3.29 8.06
C THR A 60 -0.20 -3.17 6.90
N ALA A 61 0.12 -1.98 6.44
CA ALA A 61 1.07 -1.74 5.35
C ALA A 61 2.46 -2.30 5.69
N VAL A 62 2.97 -2.05 6.90
CA VAL A 62 4.23 -2.65 7.38
C VAL A 62 4.12 -4.17 7.38
N GLY A 63 3.02 -4.74 7.86
CA GLY A 63 2.75 -6.19 7.84
C GLY A 63 2.66 -6.77 6.41
N ARG A 64 2.33 -5.96 5.42
CA ARG A 64 2.27 -6.35 3.99
C ARG A 64 3.55 -6.00 3.22
N GLY A 65 4.66 -5.76 3.91
CA GLY A 65 6.00 -5.69 3.33
C GLY A 65 6.50 -4.28 3.02
N PHE A 66 5.76 -3.23 3.32
CA PHE A 66 6.30 -1.87 3.24
C PHE A 66 7.33 -1.61 4.35
N SER A 67 8.29 -0.72 4.08
CA SER A 67 9.13 -0.17 5.14
C SER A 67 8.31 0.82 5.99
N PRO A 68 8.69 1.04 7.27
CA PRO A 68 8.01 2.01 8.13
C PRO A 68 7.89 3.39 7.47
N GLU A 69 8.95 3.91 6.86
CA GLU A 69 8.97 5.23 6.22
C GLU A 69 7.95 5.33 5.07
N ARG A 70 7.80 4.23 4.28
CA ARG A 70 6.79 4.19 3.21
C ARG A 70 5.37 4.07 3.76
N ALA A 71 5.19 3.33 4.85
CA ALA A 71 3.89 3.16 5.48
C ALA A 71 3.42 4.44 6.18
N MET A 72 4.34 5.20 6.79
CA MET A 72 4.03 6.48 7.45
C MET A 72 3.49 7.55 6.51
N THR A 73 3.64 7.40 5.17
CA THR A 73 2.96 8.31 4.24
C THR A 73 1.42 8.26 4.32
N LEU A 74 0.85 7.23 4.96
CA LEU A 74 -0.59 7.13 5.26
C LEU A 74 -1.06 8.09 6.36
N ILE A 75 -0.17 8.90 6.93
CA ILE A 75 -0.55 10.00 7.82
C ILE A 75 -1.30 11.10 7.07
N ASP A 76 -1.00 11.27 5.78
CA ASP A 76 -1.68 12.23 4.93
C ASP A 76 -3.09 11.76 4.60
N ASP A 77 -4.07 12.66 4.70
CA ASP A 77 -5.50 12.39 4.50
C ASP A 77 -5.84 11.89 3.10
N ASP A 78 -5.06 12.31 2.11
CA ASP A 78 -5.24 11.96 0.71
C ASP A 78 -4.65 10.59 0.35
N MET A 79 -3.89 9.98 1.27
CA MET A 79 -3.26 8.69 1.05
C MET A 79 -4.12 7.54 1.52
N VAL A 80 -4.22 6.50 0.70
CA VAL A 80 -4.98 5.29 1.00
C VAL A 80 -4.11 4.04 0.86
N LEU A 81 -4.42 3.03 1.66
CA LEU A 81 -3.90 1.69 1.54
C LEU A 81 -4.94 0.80 0.85
N ASP A 82 -4.51 0.05 -0.16
CA ASP A 82 -5.31 -1.01 -0.75
C ASP A 82 -4.51 -2.32 -0.78
N VAL A 83 -5.17 -3.43 -0.51
CA VAL A 83 -4.54 -4.75 -0.41
C VAL A 83 -5.34 -5.77 -1.22
N ILE A 84 -4.67 -6.46 -2.12
CA ILE A 84 -5.21 -7.62 -2.85
C ILE A 84 -4.65 -8.87 -2.19
N ASP A 85 -5.53 -9.69 -1.60
CA ASP A 85 -5.16 -11.02 -1.10
C ASP A 85 -5.33 -12.06 -2.22
N LEU A 86 -4.21 -12.63 -2.65
CA LEU A 86 -4.22 -13.64 -3.72
C LEU A 86 -4.81 -14.98 -3.25
N ARG A 87 -4.88 -15.22 -1.94
CA ARG A 87 -5.54 -16.43 -1.41
C ARG A 87 -7.06 -16.36 -1.54
N GLU A 88 -7.64 -15.17 -1.47
CA GLU A 88 -9.07 -14.99 -1.74
C GLU A 88 -9.41 -15.32 -3.21
N LEU A 89 -8.48 -15.07 -4.13
CA LEU A 89 -8.68 -15.30 -5.57
C LEU A 89 -8.32 -16.73 -6.01
N PHE A 90 -7.28 -17.32 -5.43
CA PHE A 90 -6.68 -18.59 -5.89
C PHE A 90 -6.70 -19.68 -4.81
N GLY A 91 -7.28 -19.41 -3.64
CA GLY A 91 -7.28 -20.35 -2.52
C GLY A 91 -5.85 -20.68 -2.06
N LYS A 92 -5.58 -21.96 -1.86
CA LYS A 92 -4.25 -22.46 -1.43
C LYS A 92 -3.34 -22.86 -2.60
N ASN A 93 -3.67 -22.47 -3.84
CA ASN A 93 -2.86 -22.81 -5.00
C ASN A 93 -1.59 -21.93 -5.06
N GLU A 94 -0.53 -22.37 -4.40
CA GLU A 94 0.75 -21.66 -4.34
C GLU A 94 1.39 -21.45 -5.73
N SER A 95 1.14 -22.35 -6.70
CA SER A 95 1.65 -22.20 -8.07
C SER A 95 1.06 -20.98 -8.77
N ASP A 96 -0.27 -20.80 -8.69
CA ASP A 96 -0.94 -19.64 -9.28
C ASP A 96 -0.57 -18.34 -8.55
N ILE A 97 -0.51 -18.37 -7.21
CA ILE A 97 -0.06 -17.23 -6.40
C ILE A 97 1.34 -16.80 -6.83
N ASN A 98 2.30 -17.73 -6.91
CA ASN A 98 3.68 -17.41 -7.31
C ASN A 98 3.77 -16.94 -8.76
N ARG A 99 2.98 -17.52 -9.66
CA ARG A 99 2.90 -17.07 -11.05
C ARG A 99 2.42 -15.62 -11.15
N ILE A 100 1.37 -15.24 -10.41
CA ILE A 100 0.85 -13.87 -10.41
C ILE A 100 1.86 -12.91 -9.75
N LYS A 101 2.45 -13.26 -8.61
CA LYS A 101 3.52 -12.47 -7.98
C LYS A 101 4.65 -12.20 -8.97
N GLY A 102 5.12 -13.24 -9.68
CA GLY A 102 6.15 -13.10 -10.70
C GLY A 102 5.76 -12.13 -11.82
N ARG A 103 4.49 -12.14 -12.26
CA ARG A 103 3.98 -11.21 -13.27
C ARG A 103 3.95 -9.76 -12.78
N VAL A 104 3.52 -9.54 -11.53
CA VAL A 104 3.44 -8.18 -10.94
C VAL A 104 4.83 -7.63 -10.64
N ILE A 105 5.75 -8.46 -10.19
CA ILE A 105 7.15 -8.05 -9.96
C ILE A 105 7.85 -7.81 -11.31
N GLY A 106 7.69 -8.74 -12.24
CA GLY A 106 8.37 -8.76 -13.52
C GLY A 106 9.87 -9.11 -13.38
N SER A 107 10.55 -9.25 -14.52
CA SER A 107 11.99 -9.50 -14.52
C SER A 107 12.73 -8.39 -13.80
N GLU A 108 13.54 -8.74 -12.79
CA GLU A 108 14.33 -7.81 -11.96
C GLU A 108 13.50 -6.67 -11.34
N GLY A 109 12.21 -6.90 -11.10
CA GLY A 109 11.31 -5.91 -10.55
C GLY A 109 10.87 -4.81 -11.55
N LYS A 110 11.08 -5.00 -12.85
CA LYS A 110 10.73 -4.00 -13.88
C LYS A 110 9.26 -3.63 -13.88
N MET A 111 8.36 -4.63 -13.78
CA MET A 111 6.93 -4.34 -13.84
C MET A 111 6.46 -3.58 -12.60
N ARG A 112 6.93 -3.95 -11.41
CA ARG A 112 6.64 -3.21 -10.17
C ARG A 112 7.11 -1.77 -10.26
N ARG A 113 8.37 -1.54 -10.68
CA ARG A 113 8.89 -0.17 -10.85
C ARG A 113 8.07 0.63 -11.86
N LEU A 114 7.64 0.00 -12.96
CA LEU A 114 6.80 0.64 -13.96
C LEU A 114 5.42 1.04 -13.41
N LEU A 115 4.80 0.17 -12.58
CA LEU A 115 3.56 0.50 -11.87
C LEU A 115 3.78 1.75 -11.01
N GLU A 116 4.80 1.74 -10.14
CA GLU A 116 5.12 2.85 -9.24
C GLU A 116 5.41 4.16 -10.01
N GLU A 117 6.17 4.09 -11.11
CA GLU A 117 6.56 5.26 -11.91
C GLU A 117 5.40 5.88 -12.71
N LEU A 118 4.49 5.05 -13.22
CA LEU A 118 3.41 5.54 -14.08
C LEU A 118 2.16 5.95 -13.32
N THR A 119 1.97 5.48 -12.08
CA THR A 119 0.80 5.81 -11.25
C THR A 119 1.13 6.72 -10.08
N ASP A 120 2.40 6.83 -9.69
CA ASP A 120 2.87 7.48 -8.47
C ASP A 120 2.45 6.76 -7.16
N ALA A 121 1.81 5.58 -7.25
CA ALA A 121 1.54 4.71 -6.11
C ALA A 121 2.77 3.87 -5.76
N LYS A 122 2.95 3.52 -4.49
CA LYS A 122 3.96 2.58 -4.01
C LYS A 122 3.37 1.18 -3.99
N VAL A 123 4.14 0.17 -4.40
CA VAL A 123 3.67 -1.23 -4.50
C VAL A 123 4.56 -2.16 -3.71
N SER A 124 3.96 -3.00 -2.87
CA SER A 124 4.62 -4.08 -2.15
C SER A 124 4.01 -5.43 -2.53
N VAL A 125 4.86 -6.42 -2.82
CA VAL A 125 4.45 -7.81 -3.06
C VAL A 125 5.08 -8.65 -1.97
N TYR A 126 4.27 -9.09 -1.03
CA TYR A 126 4.74 -9.80 0.15
C TYR A 126 3.81 -10.96 0.54
N GLY A 127 4.37 -12.12 0.87
CA GLY A 127 3.57 -13.32 1.15
C GLY A 127 2.65 -13.68 -0.02
N ALA A 128 1.35 -13.77 0.25
CA ALA A 128 0.30 -13.97 -0.75
C ALA A 128 -0.48 -12.68 -1.01
N THR A 129 0.09 -11.50 -0.74
CA THR A 129 -0.62 -10.22 -0.90
C THR A 129 0.14 -9.25 -1.79
N ILE A 130 -0.61 -8.38 -2.45
CA ILE A 130 -0.10 -7.22 -3.17
C ILE A 130 -0.75 -6.00 -2.52
N ALA A 131 0.07 -5.12 -1.97
CA ALA A 131 -0.40 -3.93 -1.28
C ALA A 131 0.05 -2.66 -2.02
N MET A 132 -0.77 -1.63 -1.99
CA MET A 132 -0.55 -0.37 -2.70
C MET A 132 -0.83 0.81 -1.76
N ILE A 133 0.03 1.83 -1.80
CA ILE A 133 -0.14 3.08 -1.05
C ILE A 133 0.01 4.25 -2.03
N GLY A 134 -0.88 5.21 -1.95
CA GLY A 134 -0.86 6.43 -2.76
C GLY A 134 -2.17 7.20 -2.67
N GLU A 135 -2.30 8.28 -3.43
CA GLU A 135 -3.58 8.96 -3.62
C GLU A 135 -4.62 7.99 -4.20
N PHE A 136 -5.89 8.19 -3.88
CA PHE A 136 -6.98 7.28 -4.28
C PHE A 136 -6.97 6.94 -5.78
N GLU A 137 -6.76 7.93 -6.65
CA GLU A 137 -6.71 7.70 -8.10
C GLU A 137 -5.50 6.88 -8.54
N ALA A 138 -4.33 7.15 -7.92
CA ALA A 138 -3.11 6.41 -8.17
C ALA A 138 -3.25 4.92 -7.77
N VAL A 139 -3.81 4.68 -6.60
CA VAL A 139 -4.08 3.32 -6.09
C VAL A 139 -5.12 2.62 -6.96
N SER A 140 -6.21 3.30 -7.35
CA SER A 140 -7.25 2.75 -8.24
C SER A 140 -6.68 2.33 -9.61
N ALA A 141 -5.85 3.19 -10.23
CA ALA A 141 -5.20 2.88 -11.49
C ALA A 141 -4.21 1.70 -11.36
N THR A 142 -3.45 1.65 -10.26
CA THR A 142 -2.52 0.56 -9.97
C THR A 142 -3.26 -0.75 -9.76
N ARG A 143 -4.34 -0.74 -8.98
CA ARG A 143 -5.21 -1.91 -8.78
C ARG A 143 -5.72 -2.46 -10.10
N GLN A 144 -6.26 -1.60 -10.97
CA GLN A 144 -6.77 -2.02 -12.27
C GLN A 144 -5.68 -2.63 -13.15
N ALA A 145 -4.46 -2.06 -13.14
CA ALA A 145 -3.31 -2.61 -13.86
C ALA A 145 -2.93 -4.02 -13.32
N ILE A 146 -2.92 -4.19 -11.98
CA ILE A 146 -2.65 -5.49 -11.34
C ILE A 146 -3.75 -6.50 -11.68
N GLU A 147 -5.01 -6.12 -11.68
CA GLU A 147 -6.12 -6.98 -12.08
C GLU A 147 -6.00 -7.42 -13.55
N MET A 148 -5.53 -6.56 -14.44
CA MET A 148 -5.21 -6.95 -15.83
C MET A 148 -4.12 -8.04 -15.86
N LEU A 149 -3.08 -7.93 -15.03
CA LEU A 149 -2.04 -8.95 -14.91
C LEU A 149 -2.61 -10.27 -14.34
N ILE A 150 -3.46 -10.20 -13.32
CA ILE A 150 -4.15 -11.35 -12.75
C ILE A 150 -4.99 -12.07 -13.81
N LYS A 151 -5.74 -11.32 -14.63
CA LYS A 151 -6.55 -11.84 -15.75
C LYS A 151 -5.72 -12.33 -16.95
N GLY A 152 -4.40 -12.35 -16.84
CA GLY A 152 -3.50 -12.89 -17.88
C GLY A 152 -3.19 -11.93 -19.04
N LYS A 153 -3.55 -10.65 -18.97
CA LYS A 153 -3.22 -9.66 -20.00
C LYS A 153 -1.71 -9.51 -20.15
N GLN A 154 -1.24 -9.31 -21.38
CA GLN A 154 0.18 -9.10 -21.66
C GLN A 154 0.70 -7.81 -20.98
N HIS A 155 1.96 -7.78 -20.57
CA HIS A 155 2.60 -6.60 -20.00
C HIS A 155 2.53 -5.38 -20.92
N SER A 156 2.61 -5.58 -22.24
CA SER A 156 2.46 -4.51 -23.24
C SER A 156 1.10 -3.81 -23.19
N SER A 157 0.03 -4.56 -22.93
CA SER A 157 -1.33 -4.01 -22.79
C SER A 157 -1.47 -3.20 -21.48
N VAL A 158 -0.89 -3.71 -20.38
CA VAL A 158 -0.85 -3.01 -19.09
C VAL A 158 -0.02 -1.73 -19.23
N TYR A 159 1.11 -1.77 -19.91
CA TYR A 159 1.93 -0.59 -20.17
C TYR A 159 1.16 0.50 -20.96
N LYS A 160 0.44 0.11 -22.02
CA LYS A 160 -0.40 1.06 -22.79
C LYS A 160 -1.47 1.70 -21.91
N TYR A 161 -2.14 0.91 -21.06
CA TYR A 161 -3.12 1.39 -20.11
C TYR A 161 -2.51 2.42 -19.16
N LEU A 162 -1.41 2.10 -18.50
CA LEU A 162 -0.74 2.97 -17.52
C LEU A 162 -0.25 4.29 -18.16
N ARG A 163 0.31 4.23 -19.37
CA ARG A 163 0.73 5.45 -20.10
C ARG A 163 -0.44 6.36 -20.43
N ARG A 164 -1.60 5.79 -20.78
CA ARG A 164 -2.81 6.56 -21.03
C ARG A 164 -3.24 7.27 -19.75
N ILE A 165 -3.34 6.55 -18.63
CA ILE A 165 -3.70 7.13 -17.31
C ILE A 165 -2.74 8.27 -16.93
N LYS A 166 -1.43 8.04 -17.02
CA LYS A 166 -0.44 9.10 -16.71
C LYS A 166 -0.63 10.35 -17.57
N SER A 167 -0.92 10.17 -18.87
CA SER A 167 -1.19 11.30 -19.78
C SER A 167 -2.47 12.05 -19.40
N GLU A 168 -3.54 11.33 -19.05
CA GLU A 168 -4.82 11.89 -18.64
C GLU A 168 -4.69 12.68 -17.32
N THR A 169 -4.03 12.09 -16.31
CA THR A 169 -3.75 12.73 -15.02
C THR A 169 -2.91 14.00 -15.19
N LYS A 170 -1.85 13.93 -16.01
CA LYS A 170 -1.03 15.11 -16.31
C LYS A 170 -1.83 16.22 -16.96
N ARG A 171 -2.66 15.88 -17.95
CA ARG A 171 -3.54 16.85 -18.63
C ARG A 171 -4.52 17.51 -17.67
N ARG A 172 -5.16 16.72 -16.78
CA ARG A 172 -6.09 17.23 -15.77
C ARG A 172 -5.38 18.18 -14.80
N LYS A 173 -4.26 17.79 -14.21
CA LYS A 173 -3.46 18.64 -13.30
C LYS A 173 -3.05 19.96 -14.00
N THR A 174 -2.74 19.93 -15.29
CA THR A 174 -2.43 21.14 -16.07
C THR A 174 -3.65 22.04 -16.21
N LEU A 175 -4.82 21.49 -16.53
CA LEU A 175 -6.06 22.29 -16.67
C LEU A 175 -6.46 22.93 -15.34
N GLU A 176 -6.39 22.19 -14.22
CA GLU A 176 -6.69 22.71 -12.88
C GLU A 176 -5.77 23.88 -12.47
N LEU A 177 -4.51 23.87 -12.92
CA LEU A 177 -3.58 25.00 -12.70
C LEU A 177 -3.98 26.26 -13.48
N TRP A 178 -4.59 26.11 -14.66
CA TRP A 178 -5.05 27.23 -15.48
C TRP A 178 -6.40 27.80 -15.00
N GLU A 179 -7.22 27.00 -14.34
CA GLU A 179 -8.53 27.43 -13.81
C GLU A 179 -8.44 28.15 -12.46
N LYS A 180 -7.32 28.01 -11.73
CA LYS A 180 -7.09 28.77 -10.49
C LYS A 180 -6.47 30.13 -10.84
N PRO A 181 -7.22 31.27 -10.68
CA PRO A 181 -6.63 32.58 -10.89
C PRO A 181 -5.45 32.80 -9.90
N PRO A 182 -4.40 33.49 -10.32
CA PRO A 182 -3.31 33.82 -9.41
C PRO A 182 -3.84 34.67 -8.25
N ARG A 183 -3.52 34.24 -7.02
CA ARG A 183 -3.79 35.03 -5.80
C ARG A 183 -2.89 36.25 -5.74
#